data_61ab3971cad1e57a9f6d6d00ea017c08
#
_entry.id   61ab3971cad1e57a9f6d6d00ea017c08
#
_cell.length_a   1.000
_cell.length_b   1.000
_cell.length_c   1.000
_cell.angle_alpha   90.00
_cell.angle_beta   90.00
_cell.angle_gamma   90.00
#
_symmetry.space_group_name_H-M   'P 1'
#
loop_
_entity.id
_entity.type
_entity.pdbx_description
1 polymer ?
#
loop_
_entity_poly.entity_id
_entity_poly.type
_entity_poly.pdbx_seq_one_letter_code
_entity_poly.pdbx_strand_id
1 'polypeptide(L)'
;DEPFQLFPDFLQGGIMDASEYEAGNGKITLRARIDIEGRNLIIREIPALTNTQKLLESIDRAINKSKIKIASIHDLSAEEVCIEIVPQRGYDPQRAIQALYKYTDCSISLSLNMMVIRNNRPVRMTVSDVLRRNTEKLLEYLRAELNIEIGKYLDKILFRTLARIFVEERIYKRIETCKTQEKIASEVRKGLDKFRDEWFPIVQQLEESVRIRGFAANDKEAQKRLDQLAEGVIPDSELEKLLAIPIRRISLFDIEQNRKETAELNALLTEAQKNLKQLKKYAIRKLQELLEKYGENFPRRTEIRLDGFDKIDAKAIALNNIRVGWDRKNCYVGTAVKSDDIVLCNEFDHLHCIERKGVYKIIDIPDKIFIDKLYECRNYDKNTECGIVSPD
;
A
#
# COMPACT_ATOMS: atom_id res chain seq x y z
N ASP A 1 11.30 -12.95 -14.84
CA ASP A 1 9.85 -13.29 -14.78
C ASP A 1 9.59 -14.40 -13.74
N GLU A 2 10.29 -14.34 -12.60
CA GLU A 2 9.99 -15.21 -11.47
C GLU A 2 8.65 -14.79 -10.85
N PRO A 3 7.83 -15.73 -10.38
CA PRO A 3 6.60 -15.40 -9.68
C PRO A 3 6.95 -14.62 -8.41
N PHE A 4 6.47 -13.39 -8.34
CA PHE A 4 6.67 -12.51 -7.21
C PHE A 4 5.41 -12.46 -6.36
N GLN A 5 5.54 -12.78 -5.09
CA GLN A 5 4.43 -12.76 -4.13
C GLN A 5 4.58 -11.55 -3.20
N LEU A 6 3.69 -10.59 -3.33
CA LEU A 6 3.63 -9.43 -2.47
C LEU A 6 2.36 -9.50 -1.61
N PHE A 7 2.55 -9.58 -0.31
CA PHE A 7 1.47 -9.59 0.68
C PHE A 7 1.13 -8.17 1.13
N PRO A 8 -0.14 -7.90 1.47
CA PRO A 8 -0.54 -6.65 2.10
C PRO A 8 0.27 -6.36 3.36
N ASP A 9 0.44 -5.08 3.66
CA ASP A 9 1.00 -4.60 4.90
C ASP A 9 0.11 -3.49 5.47
N PHE A 10 -0.16 -3.52 6.76
CA PHE A 10 -1.07 -2.59 7.42
C PHE A 10 -0.34 -1.77 8.47
N LEU A 11 -0.60 -0.47 8.50
CA LEU A 11 0.06 0.46 9.42
C LEU A 11 -0.19 0.13 10.89
N GLN A 12 -1.34 -0.48 11.21
CA GLN A 12 -1.71 -0.91 12.54
C GLN A 12 -0.95 -2.16 13.03
N GLY A 13 -0.22 -2.84 12.14
CA GLY A 13 0.44 -4.10 12.46
C GLY A 13 -0.53 -5.28 12.48
N GLY A 14 -0.46 -6.09 13.53
CA GLY A 14 -1.27 -7.29 13.70
C GLY A 14 -0.72 -8.52 12.99
N ILE A 15 -1.47 -9.60 13.05
CA ILE A 15 -1.11 -10.90 12.48
C ILE A 15 -2.09 -11.20 11.34
N MET A 16 -1.57 -11.53 10.16
CA MET A 16 -2.36 -11.81 8.95
C MET A 16 -2.26 -13.28 8.57
N ASP A 17 -3.40 -13.93 8.48
CA ASP A 17 -3.55 -15.21 7.79
C ASP A 17 -3.70 -14.93 6.30
N ALA A 18 -2.74 -15.39 5.51
CA ALA A 18 -2.69 -15.25 4.07
C ALA A 18 -2.85 -16.60 3.32
N SER A 19 -3.36 -17.63 3.97
CA SER A 19 -3.51 -18.98 3.38
C SER A 19 -4.44 -19.01 2.17
N GLU A 20 -5.46 -18.12 2.14
CA GLU A 20 -6.41 -17.99 1.04
C GLU A 20 -6.11 -16.77 0.14
N TYR A 21 -4.90 -16.18 0.24
CA TYR A 21 -4.50 -15.03 -0.56
C TYR A 21 -3.91 -15.42 -1.91
N GLU A 22 -4.44 -14.86 -2.99
CA GLU A 22 -3.99 -15.09 -4.36
C GLU A 22 -3.64 -13.77 -5.06
N ALA A 23 -2.38 -13.36 -4.97
CA ALA A 23 -1.82 -12.25 -5.76
C ALA A 23 -2.67 -10.96 -5.81
N GLY A 24 -3.23 -10.55 -4.68
CA GLY A 24 -4.09 -9.36 -4.55
C GLY A 24 -5.58 -9.64 -4.55
N ASN A 25 -5.97 -10.90 -4.64
CA ASN A 25 -7.36 -11.38 -4.56
C ASN A 25 -7.49 -12.43 -3.46
N GLY A 26 -8.69 -12.93 -3.24
CA GLY A 26 -8.96 -13.95 -2.24
C GLY A 26 -9.34 -13.36 -0.89
N LYS A 27 -9.07 -14.10 0.16
CA LYS A 27 -9.45 -13.73 1.52
C LYS A 27 -8.23 -13.69 2.42
N ILE A 28 -8.17 -12.71 3.28
CA ILE A 28 -7.21 -12.65 4.39
C ILE A 28 -7.97 -12.48 5.70
N THR A 29 -7.37 -12.97 6.79
CA THR A 29 -7.91 -12.75 8.13
C THR A 29 -6.85 -12.03 8.95
N LEU A 30 -7.22 -10.89 9.54
CA LEU A 30 -6.36 -10.08 10.39
C LEU A 30 -6.72 -10.32 11.85
N ARG A 31 -5.73 -10.54 12.71
CA ARG A 31 -5.88 -10.67 14.15
C ARG A 31 -5.08 -9.61 14.90
N ALA A 32 -5.67 -9.12 15.99
CA ALA A 32 -4.97 -8.30 16.96
C ALA A 32 -3.78 -9.06 17.55
N ARG A 33 -2.70 -8.36 17.89
CA ARG A 33 -1.61 -8.92 18.69
C ARG A 33 -2.00 -8.81 20.16
N ILE A 34 -2.19 -9.94 20.81
CA ILE A 34 -2.60 -10.03 22.22
C ILE A 34 -1.53 -10.79 22.99
N ASP A 35 -0.93 -10.11 23.94
CA ASP A 35 0.08 -10.67 24.84
C ASP A 35 -0.57 -11.07 26.19
N ILE A 36 0.00 -12.06 26.85
CA ILE A 36 -0.43 -12.48 28.20
C ILE A 36 0.59 -11.96 29.20
N GLU A 37 0.16 -11.04 30.07
CA GLU A 37 0.97 -10.53 31.16
C GLU A 37 0.36 -11.01 32.53
N GLY A 38 0.92 -12.09 33.06
CA GLY A 38 0.41 -12.74 34.22
C GLY A 38 -0.98 -13.38 33.99
N ARG A 39 -2.03 -12.72 34.41
CA ARG A 39 -3.44 -13.13 34.17
C ARG A 39 -4.16 -12.20 33.20
N ASN A 40 -3.58 -11.03 32.92
CA ASN A 40 -4.18 -10.01 32.08
C ASN A 40 -3.79 -10.22 30.63
N LEU A 41 -4.63 -9.75 29.73
CA LEU A 41 -4.38 -9.77 28.28
C LEU A 41 -4.14 -8.33 27.86
N ILE A 42 -3.06 -8.10 27.14
CA ILE A 42 -2.70 -6.79 26.63
C ILE A 42 -2.79 -6.80 25.10
N ILE A 43 -3.66 -5.99 24.53
CA ILE A 43 -3.72 -5.78 23.09
C ILE A 43 -2.72 -4.69 22.72
N ARG A 44 -1.70 -5.05 21.94
CA ARG A 44 -0.63 -4.16 21.47
C ARG A 44 -0.89 -3.62 20.06
N GLU A 45 -1.54 -4.40 19.23
CA GLU A 45 -1.85 -4.05 17.85
C GLU A 45 -3.28 -4.47 17.54
N ILE A 46 -4.00 -3.64 16.81
CA ILE A 46 -5.39 -3.90 16.41
C ILE A 46 -5.46 -4.24 14.91
N PRO A 47 -6.46 -5.02 14.48
CA PRO A 47 -6.63 -5.30 13.05
C PRO A 47 -6.88 -4.03 12.25
N ALA A 48 -6.40 -3.99 11.00
CA ALA A 48 -6.73 -2.91 10.08
C ALA A 48 -8.24 -2.77 9.88
N LEU A 49 -8.69 -1.58 9.50
CA LEU A 49 -10.09 -1.19 9.28
C LEU A 49 -10.95 -1.09 10.55
N THR A 50 -10.36 -1.27 11.73
CA THR A 50 -11.00 -0.95 13.02
C THR A 50 -10.24 0.16 13.73
N ASN A 51 -10.77 0.63 14.83
CA ASN A 51 -10.11 1.52 15.76
C ASN A 51 -10.37 1.05 17.20
N THR A 52 -9.66 1.63 18.17
CA THR A 52 -9.79 1.25 19.59
C THR A 52 -11.22 1.31 20.08
N GLN A 53 -11.94 2.38 19.75
CA GLN A 53 -13.34 2.53 20.19
C GLN A 53 -14.25 1.43 19.65
N LYS A 54 -14.21 1.15 18.32
CA LYS A 54 -15.02 0.07 17.72
C LYS A 54 -14.66 -1.30 18.28
N LEU A 55 -13.37 -1.52 18.53
CA LEU A 55 -12.91 -2.76 19.15
C LEU A 55 -13.48 -2.91 20.55
N LEU A 56 -13.40 -1.89 21.41
CA LEU A 56 -13.96 -1.88 22.75
C LEU A 56 -15.48 -2.10 22.72
N GLU A 57 -16.21 -1.40 21.86
CA GLU A 57 -17.66 -1.60 21.67
C GLU A 57 -17.99 -3.04 21.23
N SER A 58 -17.13 -3.69 20.44
CA SER A 58 -17.33 -5.08 20.02
C SER A 58 -17.11 -6.05 21.18
N ILE A 59 -16.12 -5.77 22.06
CA ILE A 59 -15.85 -6.56 23.25
C ILE A 59 -17.00 -6.40 24.24
N ASP A 60 -17.47 -5.19 24.48
CA ASP A 60 -18.62 -4.93 25.36
C ASP A 60 -19.89 -5.65 24.89
N ARG A 61 -20.14 -5.65 23.58
CA ARG A 61 -21.25 -6.42 23.00
C ARG A 61 -21.11 -7.92 23.25
N ALA A 62 -19.90 -8.46 23.20
CA ALA A 62 -19.65 -9.87 23.46
C ALA A 62 -19.80 -10.21 24.95
N ILE A 63 -19.41 -9.31 25.87
CA ILE A 63 -19.63 -9.44 27.34
C ILE A 63 -21.12 -9.43 27.63
N ASN A 64 -21.86 -8.44 27.09
CA ASN A 64 -23.30 -8.31 27.33
C ASN A 64 -24.10 -9.52 26.79
N LYS A 65 -23.61 -10.16 25.72
CA LYS A 65 -24.16 -11.42 25.20
C LYS A 65 -23.66 -12.65 25.96
N SER A 66 -22.92 -12.47 27.04
CA SER A 66 -22.33 -13.55 27.85
C SER A 66 -21.49 -14.56 27.04
N LYS A 67 -20.81 -14.07 25.98
CA LYS A 67 -19.90 -14.90 25.18
C LYS A 67 -18.49 -14.95 25.75
N ILE A 68 -18.10 -13.94 26.52
CA ILE A 68 -16.76 -13.78 27.09
C ILE A 68 -16.89 -13.39 28.55
N LYS A 69 -16.02 -13.95 29.43
CA LYS A 69 -15.95 -13.64 30.86
C LYS A 69 -14.81 -12.66 31.13
N ILE A 70 -15.08 -11.36 31.04
CA ILE A 70 -14.14 -10.29 31.35
C ILE A 70 -14.62 -9.54 32.59
N ALA A 71 -13.69 -9.19 33.48
CA ALA A 71 -13.98 -8.45 34.71
C ALA A 71 -13.89 -6.94 34.50
N SER A 72 -12.85 -6.48 33.81
CA SER A 72 -12.66 -5.06 33.46
C SER A 72 -11.83 -4.90 32.19
N ILE A 73 -11.97 -3.74 31.53
CA ILE A 73 -11.19 -3.33 30.38
C ILE A 73 -10.67 -1.94 30.70
N HIS A 74 -9.37 -1.71 30.43
CA HIS A 74 -8.70 -0.42 30.61
C HIS A 74 -8.01 -0.04 29.30
N ASP A 75 -8.42 1.09 28.71
CA ASP A 75 -7.73 1.66 27.55
C ASP A 75 -6.61 2.58 28.06
N LEU A 76 -5.39 2.13 27.91
CA LEU A 76 -4.16 2.83 28.28
C LEU A 76 -3.42 3.33 27.03
N SER A 77 -4.09 3.34 25.86
CA SER A 77 -3.49 3.74 24.60
C SER A 77 -3.12 5.23 24.60
N ALA A 78 -1.92 5.54 24.12
CA ALA A 78 -1.41 6.89 23.89
C ALA A 78 -0.88 7.01 22.44
N GLU A 79 0.44 7.05 22.25
CA GLU A 79 1.04 6.97 20.91
C GLU A 79 0.95 5.55 20.33
N GLU A 80 1.00 4.55 21.21
CA GLU A 80 0.85 3.14 20.87
C GLU A 80 -0.43 2.57 21.49
N VAL A 81 -0.98 1.55 20.83
CA VAL A 81 -2.16 0.83 21.34
C VAL A 81 -1.75 0.02 22.58
N CYS A 82 -2.49 0.21 23.66
CA CYS A 82 -2.34 -0.55 24.89
C CYS A 82 -3.70 -0.72 25.57
N ILE A 83 -4.38 -1.84 25.29
CA ILE A 83 -5.68 -2.15 25.91
C ILE A 83 -5.49 -3.34 26.85
N GLU A 84 -5.66 -3.09 28.14
CA GLU A 84 -5.60 -4.13 29.15
C GLU A 84 -6.99 -4.74 29.37
N ILE A 85 -7.05 -6.06 29.27
CA ILE A 85 -8.27 -6.86 29.52
C ILE A 85 -8.01 -7.78 30.70
N VAL A 86 -8.84 -7.68 31.71
CA VAL A 86 -8.75 -8.52 32.91
C VAL A 86 -9.82 -9.61 32.85
N PRO A 87 -9.46 -10.88 32.60
CA PRO A 87 -10.41 -12.00 32.65
C PRO A 87 -10.99 -12.21 34.05
N GLN A 88 -12.21 -12.73 34.14
CA GLN A 88 -12.80 -13.11 35.42
C GLN A 88 -11.99 -14.22 36.12
N ARG A 89 -12.06 -14.29 37.45
CA ARG A 89 -11.34 -15.31 38.21
C ARG A 89 -11.72 -16.71 37.76
N GLY A 90 -10.70 -17.55 37.52
CA GLY A 90 -10.90 -18.93 37.05
C GLY A 90 -11.13 -19.06 35.53
N TYR A 91 -11.15 -17.98 34.79
CA TYR A 91 -11.21 -18.04 33.34
C TYR A 91 -9.79 -18.06 32.74
N ASP A 92 -9.50 -19.09 31.96
CA ASP A 92 -8.17 -19.28 31.34
C ASP A 92 -7.86 -18.20 30.33
N PRO A 93 -6.67 -17.54 30.40
CA PRO A 93 -6.27 -16.50 29.47
C PRO A 93 -6.24 -16.96 28.01
N GLN A 94 -5.77 -18.16 27.71
CA GLN A 94 -5.73 -18.69 26.35
C GLN A 94 -7.14 -18.88 25.78
N ARG A 95 -8.05 -19.39 26.59
CA ARG A 95 -9.46 -19.50 26.20
C ARG A 95 -10.12 -18.14 26.01
N ALA A 96 -9.72 -17.14 26.81
CA ALA A 96 -10.19 -15.77 26.65
C ALA A 96 -9.71 -15.16 25.32
N ILE A 97 -8.45 -15.37 24.92
CA ILE A 97 -7.92 -14.93 23.61
C ILE A 97 -8.69 -15.57 22.45
N GLN A 98 -8.93 -16.88 22.52
CA GLN A 98 -9.71 -17.57 21.49
C GLN A 98 -11.13 -17.01 21.37
N ALA A 99 -11.76 -16.70 22.53
CA ALA A 99 -13.09 -16.11 22.56
C ALA A 99 -13.09 -14.67 22.00
N LEU A 100 -12.06 -13.86 22.30
CA LEU A 100 -11.88 -12.54 21.71
C LEU A 100 -11.76 -12.63 20.18
N TYR A 101 -10.94 -13.52 19.65
CA TYR A 101 -10.82 -13.72 18.19
C TYR A 101 -12.11 -14.25 17.54
N LYS A 102 -12.93 -15.01 18.27
CA LYS A 102 -14.16 -15.58 17.71
C LYS A 102 -15.34 -14.62 17.74
N TYR A 103 -15.48 -13.84 18.80
CA TYR A 103 -16.71 -13.09 19.06
C TYR A 103 -16.58 -11.58 18.99
N THR A 104 -15.36 -11.06 18.71
CA THR A 104 -15.10 -9.62 18.66
C THR A 104 -14.31 -9.23 17.43
N ASP A 105 -14.16 -7.92 17.23
CA ASP A 105 -13.36 -7.36 16.14
C ASP A 105 -11.83 -7.50 16.37
N CYS A 106 -11.39 -8.29 17.35
CA CYS A 106 -10.00 -8.74 17.46
C CYS A 106 -9.57 -9.63 16.29
N SER A 107 -10.51 -10.19 15.54
CA SER A 107 -10.26 -10.93 14.30
C SER A 107 -11.24 -10.47 13.22
N ILE A 108 -10.71 -9.95 12.12
CA ILE A 108 -11.49 -9.42 10.99
C ILE A 108 -11.08 -10.14 9.72
N SER A 109 -12.05 -10.63 8.96
CA SER A 109 -11.82 -11.21 7.64
C SER A 109 -12.10 -10.19 6.54
N LEU A 110 -11.19 -10.09 5.57
CA LEU A 110 -11.27 -9.19 4.43
C LEU A 110 -11.25 -9.99 3.14
N SER A 111 -12.23 -9.73 2.28
CA SER A 111 -12.22 -10.23 0.90
C SER A 111 -11.53 -9.21 0.02
N LEU A 112 -10.41 -9.59 -0.58
CA LEU A 112 -9.62 -8.76 -1.45
C LEU A 112 -10.07 -8.93 -2.91
N ASN A 113 -10.23 -7.82 -3.59
CA ASN A 113 -10.55 -7.78 -5.01
C ASN A 113 -9.89 -6.56 -5.62
N MET A 114 -8.69 -6.75 -6.16
CA MET A 114 -7.92 -5.63 -6.71
C MET A 114 -8.52 -5.17 -8.04
N MET A 115 -9.10 -3.98 -8.02
CA MET A 115 -9.62 -3.31 -9.20
C MET A 115 -8.87 -2.01 -9.44
N VAL A 116 -8.40 -1.81 -10.65
CA VAL A 116 -7.66 -0.61 -11.07
C VAL A 116 -8.36 0.06 -12.26
N ILE A 117 -8.14 1.36 -12.43
CA ILE A 117 -8.62 2.08 -13.61
C ILE A 117 -7.53 2.03 -14.69
N ARG A 118 -7.84 1.41 -15.83
CA ARG A 118 -6.98 1.34 -17.00
C ARG A 118 -7.72 1.90 -18.21
N ASN A 119 -7.15 2.89 -18.88
CA ASN A 119 -7.77 3.55 -20.05
C ASN A 119 -9.23 3.98 -19.77
N ASN A 120 -9.45 4.62 -18.62
CA ASN A 120 -10.75 5.09 -18.12
C ASN A 120 -11.80 3.97 -17.92
N ARG A 121 -11.37 2.73 -17.76
CA ARG A 121 -12.24 1.58 -17.49
C ARG A 121 -11.75 0.82 -16.25
N PRO A 122 -12.63 0.34 -15.38
CA PRO A 122 -12.25 -0.54 -14.28
C PRO A 122 -11.82 -1.90 -14.83
N VAL A 123 -10.68 -2.39 -14.38
CA VAL A 123 -10.13 -3.68 -14.77
C VAL A 123 -9.62 -4.39 -13.52
N ARG A 124 -9.97 -5.66 -13.37
CA ARG A 124 -9.40 -6.51 -12.33
C ARG A 124 -7.98 -6.93 -12.74
N MET A 125 -7.02 -6.72 -11.86
CA MET A 125 -5.62 -7.08 -12.10
C MET A 125 -5.05 -7.78 -10.87
N THR A 126 -4.02 -8.58 -11.08
CA THR A 126 -3.21 -9.12 -9.98
C THR A 126 -2.17 -8.10 -9.53
N VAL A 127 -1.61 -8.26 -8.32
CA VAL A 127 -0.50 -7.43 -7.84
C VAL A 127 0.69 -7.49 -8.80
N SER A 128 1.02 -8.68 -9.29
CA SER A 128 2.11 -8.88 -10.26
C SER A 128 1.88 -8.12 -11.56
N ASP A 129 0.64 -8.08 -12.08
CA ASP A 129 0.31 -7.32 -13.28
C ASP A 129 0.44 -5.81 -13.06
N VAL A 130 0.00 -5.32 -11.88
CA VAL A 130 0.14 -3.91 -11.50
C VAL A 130 1.61 -3.54 -11.38
N LEU A 131 2.43 -4.36 -10.73
CA LEU A 131 3.88 -4.12 -10.60
C LEU A 131 4.59 -4.13 -11.95
N ARG A 132 4.26 -5.10 -12.82
CA ARG A 132 4.82 -5.15 -14.19
C ARG A 132 4.49 -3.87 -14.94
N ARG A 133 3.23 -3.45 -14.91
CA ARG A 133 2.79 -2.22 -15.58
C ARG A 133 3.44 -0.97 -15.02
N ASN A 134 3.57 -0.87 -13.70
CA ASN A 134 4.26 0.26 -13.06
C ASN A 134 5.74 0.29 -13.42
N THR A 135 6.39 -0.87 -13.52
CA THR A 135 7.80 -0.96 -13.96
C THR A 135 7.96 -0.52 -15.41
N GLU A 136 7.06 -0.93 -16.31
CA GLU A 136 7.04 -0.46 -17.68
C GLU A 136 6.89 1.06 -17.76
N LYS A 137 5.92 1.61 -17.04
CA LYS A 137 5.70 3.06 -16.95
C LYS A 137 6.89 3.81 -16.35
N LEU A 138 7.53 3.26 -15.32
CA LEU A 138 8.74 3.85 -14.76
C LEU A 138 9.82 4.01 -15.82
N LEU A 139 10.05 2.97 -16.64
CA LEU A 139 11.01 3.05 -17.73
C LEU A 139 10.60 4.09 -18.79
N GLU A 140 9.32 4.19 -19.12
CA GLU A 140 8.79 5.22 -20.01
C GLU A 140 9.06 6.64 -19.46
N TYR A 141 8.78 6.85 -18.17
CA TYR A 141 8.99 8.15 -17.51
C TYR A 141 10.47 8.52 -17.41
N LEU A 142 11.33 7.59 -16.98
CA LEU A 142 12.78 7.83 -16.91
C LEU A 142 13.37 8.12 -18.28
N ARG A 143 12.89 7.47 -19.34
CA ARG A 143 13.27 7.78 -20.71
C ARG A 143 12.86 9.19 -21.10
N ALA A 144 11.62 9.59 -20.80
CA ALA A 144 11.12 10.92 -21.10
C ALA A 144 11.89 12.00 -20.32
N GLU A 145 12.17 11.77 -19.05
CA GLU A 145 12.94 12.65 -18.20
C GLU A 145 14.35 12.87 -18.71
N LEU A 146 15.09 11.79 -19.03
CA LEU A 146 16.42 11.87 -19.62
C LEU A 146 16.43 12.62 -20.96
N ASN A 147 15.42 12.40 -21.83
CA ASN A 147 15.31 13.15 -23.08
C ASN A 147 15.03 14.65 -22.85
N ILE A 148 14.27 15.00 -21.79
CA ILE A 148 14.09 16.40 -21.41
C ILE A 148 15.41 17.02 -20.93
N GLU A 149 16.17 16.30 -20.11
CA GLU A 149 17.47 16.76 -19.63
C GLU A 149 18.47 16.92 -20.77
N ILE A 150 18.58 15.93 -21.65
CA ILE A 150 19.42 15.98 -22.84
C ILE A 150 19.09 17.23 -23.68
N GLY A 151 17.82 17.48 -23.95
CA GLY A 151 17.41 18.66 -24.69
C GLY A 151 17.76 19.97 -23.98
N LYS A 152 17.63 20.05 -22.65
CA LYS A 152 18.05 21.22 -21.87
C LYS A 152 19.56 21.45 -21.93
N TYR A 153 20.37 20.38 -21.87
CA TYR A 153 21.82 20.50 -21.98
C TYR A 153 22.23 20.93 -23.40
N LEU A 154 21.68 20.33 -24.44
CA LEU A 154 21.93 20.70 -25.81
C LEU A 154 21.57 22.17 -26.11
N ASP A 155 20.43 22.64 -25.58
CA ASP A 155 19.99 24.02 -25.73
C ASP A 155 20.97 25.02 -25.09
N LYS A 156 21.45 24.70 -23.88
CA LYS A 156 22.46 25.51 -23.18
C LYS A 156 23.82 25.48 -23.91
N ILE A 157 24.24 24.31 -24.42
CA ILE A 157 25.49 24.16 -25.15
C ILE A 157 25.41 24.93 -26.46
N LEU A 158 24.27 24.86 -27.18
CA LEU A 158 24.05 25.64 -28.39
C LEU A 158 24.23 27.14 -28.13
N PHE A 159 23.51 27.69 -27.14
CA PHE A 159 23.62 29.10 -26.79
C PHE A 159 25.08 29.51 -26.45
N ARG A 160 25.77 28.69 -25.65
CA ARG A 160 27.16 28.95 -25.24
C ARG A 160 28.13 28.88 -26.44
N THR A 161 27.91 27.98 -27.37
CA THR A 161 28.69 27.86 -28.61
C THR A 161 28.49 29.09 -29.49
N LEU A 162 27.23 29.50 -29.67
CA LEU A 162 26.92 30.73 -30.45
C LEU A 162 27.52 31.98 -29.77
N ALA A 163 27.42 32.09 -28.46
CA ALA A 163 27.98 33.19 -27.66
C ALA A 163 29.52 33.23 -27.76
N ARG A 164 30.18 32.06 -27.69
CA ARG A 164 31.64 31.97 -27.89
C ARG A 164 32.06 32.45 -29.28
N ILE A 165 31.41 31.96 -30.33
CA ILE A 165 31.71 32.39 -31.71
C ILE A 165 31.46 33.90 -31.85
N PHE A 166 30.34 34.42 -31.31
CA PHE A 166 30.01 35.83 -31.37
C PHE A 166 31.08 36.71 -30.73
N VAL A 167 31.70 36.27 -29.64
CA VAL A 167 32.75 37.02 -28.91
C VAL A 167 34.13 36.77 -29.50
N GLU A 168 34.58 35.50 -29.70
CA GLU A 168 35.92 35.16 -30.15
C GLU A 168 36.18 35.70 -31.57
N GLU A 169 35.19 35.57 -32.47
CA GLU A 169 35.27 36.05 -33.87
C GLU A 169 34.92 37.53 -34.03
N ARG A 170 34.74 38.22 -32.91
CA ARG A 170 34.47 39.67 -32.81
C ARG A 170 33.31 40.12 -33.71
N ILE A 171 32.26 39.26 -33.84
CA ILE A 171 31.08 39.57 -34.65
C ILE A 171 30.40 40.85 -34.15
N TYR A 172 30.43 41.10 -32.82
CA TYR A 172 29.94 42.33 -32.17
C TYR A 172 30.58 43.62 -32.77
N LYS A 173 31.81 43.58 -33.27
CA LYS A 173 32.45 44.77 -33.90
C LYS A 173 31.86 45.09 -35.28
N ARG A 174 31.33 44.08 -36.00
CA ARG A 174 30.73 44.28 -37.31
C ARG A 174 29.43 45.06 -37.26
N ILE A 175 28.71 44.97 -36.12
CA ILE A 175 27.43 45.62 -35.92
C ILE A 175 27.53 47.09 -35.53
N GLU A 176 28.72 47.57 -35.06
CA GLU A 176 28.96 48.97 -34.68
C GLU A 176 28.67 49.97 -35.82
N THR A 177 28.79 49.54 -37.06
CA THR A 177 28.57 50.39 -38.25
C THR A 177 27.13 50.24 -38.81
N CYS A 178 26.31 49.35 -38.26
CA CYS A 178 24.96 49.09 -38.73
C CYS A 178 23.97 50.13 -38.20
N LYS A 179 23.12 50.65 -39.11
CA LYS A 179 22.15 51.71 -38.81
C LYS A 179 20.72 51.20 -38.57
N THR A 180 20.44 49.92 -38.85
CA THR A 180 19.10 49.32 -38.71
C THR A 180 19.20 47.94 -38.05
N GLN A 181 18.15 47.55 -37.34
CA GLN A 181 18.08 46.24 -36.67
C GLN A 181 18.19 45.07 -37.69
N GLU A 182 17.58 45.21 -38.86
CA GLU A 182 17.63 44.20 -39.91
C GLU A 182 19.07 43.96 -40.41
N LYS A 183 19.87 45.05 -40.55
CA LYS A 183 21.29 44.95 -40.94
C LYS A 183 22.11 44.30 -39.84
N ILE A 184 21.83 44.61 -38.54
CA ILE A 184 22.47 43.97 -37.40
C ILE A 184 22.21 42.47 -37.44
N ALA A 185 20.93 42.05 -37.56
CA ALA A 185 20.56 40.66 -37.64
C ALA A 185 21.22 39.92 -38.82
N SER A 186 21.24 40.54 -39.98
CA SER A 186 21.89 39.97 -41.17
C SER A 186 23.38 39.77 -40.99
N GLU A 187 24.10 40.76 -40.43
CA GLU A 187 25.56 40.65 -40.22
C GLU A 187 25.90 39.62 -39.13
N VAL A 188 25.10 39.50 -38.07
CA VAL A 188 25.30 38.47 -37.05
C VAL A 188 25.06 37.08 -37.63
N ARG A 189 23.97 36.87 -38.42
CA ARG A 189 23.72 35.59 -39.10
C ARG A 189 24.86 35.22 -40.05
N LYS A 190 25.31 36.13 -40.91
CA LYS A 190 26.45 35.90 -41.80
C LYS A 190 27.74 35.58 -41.04
N GLY A 191 27.92 36.19 -39.87
CA GLY A 191 29.08 35.92 -39.02
C GLY A 191 29.03 34.50 -38.42
N LEU A 192 27.89 34.08 -37.92
CA LEU A 192 27.68 32.78 -37.33
C LEU A 192 27.64 31.65 -38.38
N ASP A 193 27.13 31.91 -39.58
CA ASP A 193 27.04 30.93 -40.64
C ASP A 193 28.42 30.42 -41.13
N LYS A 194 29.47 31.25 -41.01
CA LYS A 194 30.85 30.83 -41.27
C LYS A 194 31.35 29.70 -40.37
N PHE A 195 30.74 29.53 -39.21
CA PHE A 195 31.08 28.54 -38.20
C PHE A 195 29.95 27.53 -38.00
N ARG A 196 29.18 27.29 -39.08
CA ARG A 196 28.03 26.38 -39.05
C ARG A 196 28.41 24.98 -38.62
N ASP A 197 29.57 24.50 -38.97
CA ASP A 197 30.09 23.18 -38.61
C ASP A 197 30.27 22.99 -37.11
N GLU A 198 30.34 24.05 -36.31
CA GLU A 198 30.50 23.98 -34.88
C GLU A 198 29.14 23.92 -34.12
N TRP A 199 28.12 24.61 -34.61
CA TRP A 199 26.83 24.69 -33.91
C TRP A 199 25.72 23.83 -34.51
N PHE A 200 25.77 23.56 -35.80
CA PHE A 200 24.72 22.82 -36.51
C PHE A 200 24.61 21.35 -36.04
N PRO A 201 25.70 20.61 -35.76
CA PRO A 201 25.60 19.26 -35.18
C PRO A 201 24.87 19.22 -33.84
N ILE A 202 24.96 20.30 -33.02
CA ILE A 202 24.23 20.42 -31.76
C ILE A 202 22.73 20.56 -32.05
N VAL A 203 22.36 21.34 -33.06
CA VAL A 203 20.96 21.49 -33.48
C VAL A 203 20.36 20.16 -33.94
N GLN A 204 21.11 19.38 -34.74
CA GLN A 204 20.65 18.06 -35.19
C GLN A 204 20.34 17.11 -34.00
N GLN A 205 21.21 17.10 -33.00
CA GLN A 205 20.96 16.31 -31.76
C GLN A 205 19.76 16.85 -30.96
N LEU A 206 19.59 18.17 -30.91
CA LEU A 206 18.46 18.82 -30.24
C LEU A 206 17.14 18.46 -30.95
N GLU A 207 17.08 18.54 -32.28
CA GLU A 207 15.90 18.14 -33.06
C GLU A 207 15.53 16.67 -32.81
N GLU A 208 16.50 15.77 -32.85
CA GLU A 208 16.28 14.35 -32.55
C GLU A 208 15.72 14.17 -31.16
N SER A 209 16.28 14.86 -30.14
CA SER A 209 15.81 14.78 -28.76
C SER A 209 14.37 15.27 -28.59
N VAL A 210 13.95 16.30 -29.33
CA VAL A 210 12.59 16.85 -29.32
C VAL A 210 11.62 15.92 -30.04
N ARG A 211 12.02 15.35 -31.18
CA ARG A 211 11.20 14.37 -31.91
C ARG A 211 10.89 13.13 -31.08
N ILE A 212 11.85 12.64 -30.30
CA ILE A 212 11.66 11.49 -29.41
C ILE A 212 10.69 11.82 -28.26
N ARG A 213 10.67 13.06 -27.79
CA ARG A 213 9.77 13.47 -26.68
C ARG A 213 8.29 13.39 -27.06
N GLY A 214 7.91 13.62 -28.29
CA GLY A 214 6.51 13.67 -28.71
C GLY A 214 5.67 14.78 -28.04
N PHE A 215 6.29 15.66 -27.24
CA PHE A 215 5.64 16.66 -26.40
C PHE A 215 5.66 18.09 -26.97
N ALA A 216 6.24 18.28 -28.14
CA ALA A 216 6.41 19.62 -28.74
C ALA A 216 5.10 20.24 -29.24
N ALA A 217 3.98 19.55 -29.17
CA ALA A 217 2.75 19.99 -29.85
C ALA A 217 2.07 21.23 -29.26
N ASN A 218 2.43 21.70 -28.06
CA ASN A 218 1.73 22.79 -27.41
C ASN A 218 2.48 24.13 -27.37
N ASP A 219 3.79 24.16 -27.69
CA ASP A 219 4.57 25.37 -27.73
C ASP A 219 4.98 25.69 -29.22
N LYS A 220 4.10 26.42 -29.89
CA LYS A 220 4.29 26.80 -31.29
C LYS A 220 5.54 27.65 -31.53
N GLU A 221 5.93 28.47 -30.55
CA GLU A 221 7.12 29.32 -30.65
C GLU A 221 8.41 28.50 -30.57
N ALA A 222 8.46 27.57 -29.59
CA ALA A 222 9.59 26.65 -29.45
C ALA A 222 9.75 25.74 -30.69
N GLN A 223 8.63 25.28 -31.25
CA GLN A 223 8.66 24.48 -32.47
C GLN A 223 9.17 25.32 -33.65
N LYS A 224 8.65 26.53 -33.88
CA LYS A 224 9.09 27.44 -34.94
C LYS A 224 10.59 27.79 -34.85
N ARG A 225 11.07 28.00 -33.59
CA ARG A 225 12.48 28.21 -33.29
C ARG A 225 13.34 27.02 -33.74
N LEU A 226 12.90 25.82 -33.40
CA LEU A 226 13.61 24.58 -33.74
C LEU A 226 13.62 24.35 -35.26
N ASP A 227 12.50 24.56 -35.94
CA ASP A 227 12.38 24.41 -37.40
C ASP A 227 13.35 25.36 -38.12
N GLN A 228 13.43 26.63 -37.70
CA GLN A 228 14.40 27.59 -38.28
C GLN A 228 15.85 27.14 -38.05
N LEU A 229 16.18 26.67 -36.84
CA LEU A 229 17.52 26.16 -36.53
C LEU A 229 17.85 24.92 -37.37
N ALA A 230 16.91 24.01 -37.59
CA ALA A 230 17.07 22.81 -38.42
C ALA A 230 17.31 23.16 -39.92
N GLU A 231 16.67 24.22 -40.41
CA GLU A 231 16.95 24.80 -41.75
C GLU A 231 18.31 25.50 -41.80
N GLY A 232 19.00 25.65 -40.68
CA GLY A 232 20.29 26.34 -40.60
C GLY A 232 20.15 27.85 -40.48
N VAL A 233 18.97 28.35 -40.12
CA VAL A 233 18.71 29.78 -39.88
C VAL A 233 18.69 30.07 -38.38
N ILE A 234 19.52 31.02 -37.94
CA ILE A 234 19.51 31.47 -36.55
C ILE A 234 18.26 32.34 -36.30
N PRO A 235 17.35 31.94 -35.37
CA PRO A 235 16.13 32.71 -35.07
C PRO A 235 16.43 34.07 -34.44
N ASP A 236 15.50 35.02 -34.59
CA ASP A 236 15.62 36.33 -33.93
C ASP A 236 15.75 36.24 -32.41
N SER A 237 15.06 35.30 -31.81
CA SER A 237 15.16 35.05 -30.34
C SER A 237 16.57 34.67 -29.86
N GLU A 238 17.37 33.97 -30.68
CA GLU A 238 18.77 33.68 -30.35
C GLU A 238 19.66 34.93 -30.61
N LEU A 239 19.37 35.69 -31.64
CA LEU A 239 20.07 36.95 -31.90
C LEU A 239 19.88 37.94 -30.75
N GLU A 240 18.66 38.10 -30.25
CA GLU A 240 18.38 38.99 -29.14
C GLU A 240 19.17 38.58 -27.90
N LYS A 241 19.25 37.28 -27.56
CA LYS A 241 20.06 36.76 -26.46
C LYS A 241 21.55 37.07 -26.65
N LEU A 242 22.07 36.94 -27.87
CA LEU A 242 23.47 37.24 -28.16
C LEU A 242 23.77 38.75 -28.04
N LEU A 243 22.89 39.60 -28.57
CA LEU A 243 23.01 41.05 -28.49
C LEU A 243 22.84 41.59 -27.05
N ALA A 244 22.16 40.88 -26.19
CA ALA A 244 22.02 41.20 -24.79
C ALA A 244 23.25 40.84 -23.94
N ILE A 245 24.31 40.24 -24.52
CA ILE A 245 25.55 39.92 -23.79
C ILE A 245 26.25 41.20 -23.38
N PRO A 246 26.45 41.44 -22.06
CA PRO A 246 27.12 42.66 -21.58
C PRO A 246 28.56 42.73 -22.04
N ILE A 247 29.05 43.92 -22.41
CA ILE A 247 30.45 44.18 -22.82
C ILE A 247 31.47 43.64 -21.83
N ARG A 248 31.18 43.68 -20.53
CA ARG A 248 32.05 43.10 -19.46
C ARG A 248 32.32 41.60 -19.64
N ARG A 249 31.41 40.84 -20.32
CA ARG A 249 31.57 39.41 -20.59
C ARG A 249 32.39 39.09 -21.86
N ILE A 250 33.00 40.07 -22.47
CA ILE A 250 33.87 39.91 -23.64
C ILE A 250 35.34 39.73 -23.20
N SER A 251 35.60 39.62 -21.89
CA SER A 251 36.96 39.45 -21.35
C SER A 251 37.48 38.00 -21.58
N LEU A 252 38.81 37.85 -21.60
CA LEU A 252 39.43 36.53 -21.66
C LEU A 252 39.00 35.63 -20.51
N PHE A 253 38.81 36.18 -19.32
CA PHE A 253 38.31 35.46 -18.16
C PHE A 253 36.91 34.86 -18.43
N ASP A 254 36.00 35.63 -19.00
CA ASP A 254 34.65 35.14 -19.30
C ASP A 254 34.64 34.08 -20.43
N ILE A 255 35.57 34.16 -21.38
CA ILE A 255 35.75 33.16 -22.42
C ILE A 255 36.22 31.83 -21.81
N GLU A 256 37.19 31.84 -20.91
CA GLU A 256 37.67 30.64 -20.21
C GLU A 256 36.57 30.03 -19.32
N GLN A 257 35.83 30.89 -18.64
CA GLN A 257 34.69 30.43 -17.80
C GLN A 257 33.59 29.76 -18.68
N ASN A 258 33.28 30.35 -19.84
CA ASN A 258 32.32 29.77 -20.79
C ASN A 258 32.80 28.40 -21.31
N ARG A 259 34.08 28.23 -21.59
CA ARG A 259 34.67 26.94 -21.99
C ARG A 259 34.55 25.90 -20.90
N LYS A 260 34.84 26.26 -19.65
CA LYS A 260 34.71 25.36 -18.49
C LYS A 260 33.27 24.92 -18.29
N GLU A 261 32.33 25.85 -18.27
CA GLU A 261 30.90 25.54 -18.11
C GLU A 261 30.35 24.72 -19.30
N THR A 262 30.85 24.95 -20.51
CA THR A 262 30.49 24.12 -21.69
C THR A 262 31.02 22.69 -21.53
N ALA A 263 32.24 22.52 -21.01
CA ALA A 263 32.82 21.21 -20.73
C ALA A 263 32.03 20.45 -19.68
N GLU A 264 31.60 21.13 -18.60
CA GLU A 264 30.73 20.55 -17.57
C GLU A 264 29.37 20.11 -18.16
N LEU A 265 28.74 20.95 -19.00
CA LEU A 265 27.49 20.60 -19.68
C LEU A 265 27.65 19.39 -20.63
N ASN A 266 28.77 19.30 -21.36
CA ASN A 266 29.07 18.16 -22.20
C ASN A 266 29.28 16.87 -21.39
N ALA A 267 29.88 16.95 -20.22
CA ALA A 267 30.01 15.81 -19.32
C ALA A 267 28.64 15.33 -18.84
N LEU A 268 27.76 16.24 -18.42
CA LEU A 268 26.37 15.93 -18.02
C LEU A 268 25.56 15.34 -19.19
N LEU A 269 25.70 15.91 -20.40
CA LEU A 269 25.07 15.40 -21.61
C LEU A 269 25.50 13.96 -21.89
N THR A 270 26.81 13.69 -21.82
CA THR A 270 27.37 12.36 -22.07
C THR A 270 26.86 11.35 -21.04
N GLU A 271 26.76 11.75 -19.77
CA GLU A 271 26.21 10.91 -18.73
C GLU A 271 24.72 10.61 -18.96
N ALA A 272 23.91 11.63 -19.26
CA ALA A 272 22.49 11.45 -19.57
C ALA A 272 22.27 10.54 -20.78
N GLN A 273 23.04 10.70 -21.84
CA GLN A 273 23.02 9.82 -23.02
C GLN A 273 23.43 8.38 -22.70
N LYS A 274 24.44 8.19 -21.83
CA LYS A 274 24.83 6.87 -21.34
C LYS A 274 23.72 6.23 -20.52
N ASN A 275 23.09 6.98 -19.62
CA ASN A 275 21.96 6.51 -18.82
C ASN A 275 20.77 6.13 -19.72
N LEU A 276 20.49 6.89 -20.76
CA LEU A 276 19.45 6.59 -21.74
C LEU A 276 19.72 5.29 -22.51
N LYS A 277 20.97 5.07 -22.95
CA LYS A 277 21.39 3.82 -23.61
C LYS A 277 21.29 2.61 -22.66
N GLN A 278 21.51 2.80 -21.36
CA GLN A 278 21.49 1.76 -20.33
C GLN A 278 20.30 1.93 -19.37
N LEU A 279 19.12 2.26 -19.90
CA LEU A 279 17.95 2.69 -19.14
C LEU A 279 17.55 1.72 -18.02
N LYS A 280 17.61 0.39 -18.25
CA LYS A 280 17.31 -0.61 -17.22
C LYS A 280 18.27 -0.53 -16.03
N LYS A 281 19.59 -0.39 -16.30
CA LYS A 281 20.59 -0.24 -15.24
C LYS A 281 20.40 1.07 -14.47
N TYR A 282 20.07 2.14 -15.18
CA TYR A 282 19.76 3.44 -14.60
C TYR A 282 18.54 3.35 -13.66
N ALA A 283 17.46 2.69 -14.11
CA ALA A 283 16.26 2.50 -13.30
C ALA A 283 16.55 1.68 -12.01
N ILE A 284 17.32 0.58 -12.13
CA ILE A 284 17.72 -0.23 -10.97
C ILE A 284 18.51 0.61 -9.97
N ARG A 285 19.50 1.39 -10.44
CA ARG A 285 20.30 2.26 -9.58
C ARG A 285 19.41 3.28 -8.85
N LYS A 286 18.48 3.92 -9.58
CA LYS A 286 17.52 4.87 -8.97
C LYS A 286 16.65 4.23 -7.90
N LEU A 287 16.16 3.02 -8.14
CA LEU A 287 15.38 2.28 -7.14
C LEU A 287 16.23 1.89 -5.92
N GLN A 288 17.50 1.51 -6.13
CA GLN A 288 18.44 1.22 -5.05
C GLN A 288 18.72 2.47 -4.20
N GLU A 289 19.00 3.62 -4.83
CA GLU A 289 19.18 4.90 -4.14
C GLU A 289 17.96 5.27 -3.28
N LEU A 290 16.74 5.04 -3.79
CA LEU A 290 15.50 5.27 -3.04
C LEU A 290 15.34 4.29 -1.87
N LEU A 291 15.68 3.03 -2.08
CA LEU A 291 15.62 2.00 -1.04
C LEU A 291 16.60 2.29 0.09
N GLU A 292 17.86 2.64 -0.24
CA GLU A 292 18.87 3.02 0.74
C GLU A 292 18.48 4.26 1.55
N LYS A 293 17.86 5.25 0.87
CA LYS A 293 17.49 6.52 1.52
C LYS A 293 16.25 6.41 2.39
N TYR A 294 15.29 5.60 2.01
CA TYR A 294 13.96 5.62 2.63
C TYR A 294 13.50 4.24 3.14
N GLY A 295 14.18 3.14 2.79
CA GLY A 295 13.72 1.78 3.11
C GLY A 295 13.55 1.54 4.61
N GLU A 296 14.44 2.08 5.43
CA GLU A 296 14.38 1.97 6.90
C GLU A 296 13.13 2.65 7.50
N ASN A 297 12.55 3.63 6.80
CA ASN A 297 11.36 4.34 7.26
C ASN A 297 10.06 3.53 7.05
N PHE A 298 10.13 2.45 6.29
CA PHE A 298 8.98 1.63 5.89
C PHE A 298 9.19 0.14 6.19
N PRO A 299 9.51 -0.25 7.44
CA PRO A 299 9.58 -1.65 7.82
C PRO A 299 8.19 -2.29 7.72
N ARG A 300 8.15 -3.58 7.34
CA ARG A 300 6.89 -4.32 7.40
C ARG A 300 6.41 -4.41 8.86
N ARG A 301 5.14 -4.09 9.07
CA ARG A 301 4.50 -4.10 10.40
C ARG A 301 3.64 -5.33 10.63
N THR A 302 2.95 -5.81 9.60
CA THR A 302 2.04 -6.96 9.70
C THR A 302 2.82 -8.27 9.64
N GLU A 303 2.67 -9.13 10.64
CA GLU A 303 3.19 -10.50 10.65
C GLU A 303 2.37 -11.37 9.70
N ILE A 304 3.04 -12.18 8.84
CA ILE A 304 2.37 -13.03 7.86
C ILE A 304 2.40 -14.48 8.34
N ARG A 305 1.24 -15.16 8.30
CA ARG A 305 1.11 -16.59 8.47
C ARG A 305 0.54 -17.22 7.20
N LEU A 306 1.29 -18.13 6.60
CA LEU A 306 0.90 -18.83 5.37
C LEU A 306 0.15 -20.15 5.68
N ASP A 307 0.40 -20.74 6.83
CA ASP A 307 -0.23 -21.99 7.25
C ASP A 307 -1.69 -21.80 7.74
N GLY A 308 -2.14 -20.57 7.76
CA GLY A 308 -3.43 -20.20 8.28
C GLY A 308 -3.50 -20.13 9.81
N PHE A 309 -4.64 -19.69 10.32
CA PHE A 309 -4.91 -19.75 11.74
C PHE A 309 -5.59 -21.06 12.12
N ASP A 310 -5.25 -21.59 13.30
CA ASP A 310 -5.99 -22.70 13.86
C ASP A 310 -7.49 -22.37 13.94
N LYS A 311 -8.30 -23.32 13.50
CA LYS A 311 -9.76 -23.19 13.56
C LYS A 311 -10.18 -23.19 15.03
N ILE A 312 -10.78 -22.09 15.46
CA ILE A 312 -11.32 -21.96 16.80
C ILE A 312 -12.61 -22.78 16.87
N ASP A 313 -12.59 -23.84 17.64
CA ASP A 313 -13.80 -24.62 17.91
C ASP A 313 -14.73 -23.81 18.85
N ALA A 314 -15.80 -23.28 18.25
CA ALA A 314 -16.78 -22.48 18.98
C ALA A 314 -17.41 -23.28 20.14
N LYS A 315 -17.54 -24.60 19.98
CA LYS A 315 -18.10 -25.45 21.01
C LYS A 315 -17.16 -25.59 22.21
N ALA A 316 -15.85 -25.72 21.96
CA ALA A 316 -14.84 -25.83 23.02
C ALA A 316 -14.70 -24.56 23.87
N ILE A 317 -14.94 -23.38 23.28
CA ILE A 317 -14.85 -22.10 24.02
C ILE A 317 -16.18 -21.58 24.54
N ALA A 318 -17.30 -22.17 24.13
CA ALA A 318 -18.63 -21.76 24.62
C ALA A 318 -18.76 -21.82 26.14
N LEU A 319 -19.45 -20.83 26.67
CA LEU A 319 -19.69 -20.74 28.12
C LEU A 319 -20.95 -21.50 28.49
N ASN A 320 -20.88 -22.34 29.53
CA ASN A 320 -22.03 -23.01 30.12
C ASN A 320 -22.80 -22.01 30.98
N ASN A 321 -23.53 -21.10 30.35
CA ASN A 321 -24.23 -19.99 30.98
C ASN A 321 -25.76 -20.06 30.83
N ILE A 322 -26.25 -21.02 30.04
CA ILE A 322 -27.70 -21.25 29.87
C ILE A 322 -28.16 -22.17 31.02
N ARG A 323 -29.03 -21.64 31.87
CA ARG A 323 -29.65 -22.39 32.93
C ARG A 323 -30.92 -23.03 32.43
N VAL A 324 -30.98 -24.35 32.40
CA VAL A 324 -32.15 -25.13 32.02
C VAL A 324 -32.71 -25.77 33.27
N GLY A 325 -33.89 -25.32 33.68
CA GLY A 325 -34.62 -25.93 34.80
C GLY A 325 -35.38 -27.18 34.32
N TRP A 326 -35.45 -28.21 35.14
CA TRP A 326 -36.32 -29.35 34.90
C TRP A 326 -37.08 -29.75 36.14
N ASP A 327 -38.36 -30.01 35.97
CA ASP A 327 -39.28 -30.28 37.04
C ASP A 327 -39.86 -31.69 36.86
N ARG A 328 -39.42 -32.59 37.75
CA ARG A 328 -39.84 -34.00 37.73
C ARG A 328 -41.31 -34.17 38.11
N LYS A 329 -41.89 -33.25 38.90
CA LYS A 329 -43.29 -33.36 39.33
C LYS A 329 -44.25 -32.94 38.24
N ASN A 330 -43.96 -31.83 37.61
CA ASN A 330 -44.78 -31.24 36.55
C ASN A 330 -44.36 -31.66 35.17
N CYS A 331 -43.24 -32.41 35.02
CA CYS A 331 -42.71 -32.93 33.76
C CYS A 331 -42.38 -31.87 32.72
N TYR A 332 -41.84 -30.72 33.14
CA TYR A 332 -41.39 -29.64 32.27
C TYR A 332 -39.87 -29.48 32.27
N VAL A 333 -39.31 -29.18 31.14
CA VAL A 333 -37.90 -28.86 30.93
C VAL A 333 -37.80 -27.57 30.13
N GLY A 334 -36.86 -26.67 30.45
CA GLY A 334 -36.60 -25.47 29.66
C GLY A 334 -36.01 -24.32 30.45
N THR A 335 -35.62 -23.28 29.68
CA THR A 335 -35.00 -22.06 30.25
C THR A 335 -35.99 -21.25 31.12
N ALA A 336 -37.28 -21.32 30.80
CA ALA A 336 -38.36 -20.66 31.52
C ALA A 336 -38.92 -21.51 32.71
N VAL A 337 -38.40 -22.71 32.94
CA VAL A 337 -38.84 -23.59 34.05
C VAL A 337 -38.11 -23.21 35.34
N LYS A 338 -38.88 -22.81 36.34
CA LYS A 338 -38.35 -22.50 37.66
C LYS A 338 -38.30 -23.81 38.48
N SER A 339 -37.12 -24.35 38.69
CA SER A 339 -36.86 -25.57 39.46
C SER A 339 -35.52 -25.44 40.16
N ASP A 340 -35.37 -26.17 41.26
CA ASP A 340 -34.10 -26.33 41.98
C ASP A 340 -33.17 -27.29 41.22
N ASP A 341 -33.73 -28.19 40.42
CA ASP A 341 -33.00 -29.08 39.56
C ASP A 341 -32.61 -28.30 38.26
N ILE A 342 -31.29 -28.01 38.08
CA ILE A 342 -30.77 -27.17 37.01
C ILE A 342 -29.65 -27.89 36.28
N VAL A 343 -29.72 -27.84 34.95
CA VAL A 343 -28.62 -28.22 34.09
C VAL A 343 -28.00 -26.94 33.47
N LEU A 344 -26.68 -26.82 33.58
CA LEU A 344 -25.94 -25.71 32.91
C LEU A 344 -25.47 -26.16 31.52
N CYS A 345 -25.92 -25.46 30.49
CA CYS A 345 -25.63 -25.75 29.11
C CYS A 345 -24.98 -24.56 28.40
N ASN A 346 -24.37 -24.81 27.31
CA ASN A 346 -23.99 -23.78 26.33
C ASN A 346 -24.95 -23.84 25.12
N GLU A 347 -24.82 -22.87 24.22
CA GLU A 347 -25.69 -22.74 23.02
C GLU A 347 -25.59 -23.90 22.01
N PHE A 348 -24.58 -24.76 22.13
CA PHE A 348 -24.35 -25.90 21.23
C PHE A 348 -24.73 -27.24 21.87
N ASP A 349 -25.16 -27.21 23.12
CA ASP A 349 -25.52 -28.42 23.86
C ASP A 349 -26.93 -28.87 23.51
N HIS A 350 -27.14 -30.15 23.63
CA HIS A 350 -28.46 -30.78 23.59
C HIS A 350 -28.78 -31.37 24.94
N LEU A 351 -30.04 -31.50 25.27
CA LEU A 351 -30.52 -32.11 26.50
C LEU A 351 -30.85 -33.58 26.24
N HIS A 352 -30.37 -34.41 27.14
CA HIS A 352 -30.73 -35.80 27.20
C HIS A 352 -31.81 -35.98 28.33
N CYS A 353 -33.02 -36.20 27.91
CA CYS A 353 -34.16 -36.37 28.81
C CYS A 353 -34.58 -37.83 28.86
N ILE A 354 -34.68 -38.37 30.06
CA ILE A 354 -35.04 -39.78 30.29
C ILE A 354 -36.42 -39.84 30.95
N GLU A 355 -37.31 -40.68 30.38
CA GLU A 355 -38.63 -40.98 30.91
C GLU A 355 -38.59 -42.20 31.85
N ARG A 356 -39.49 -42.30 32.81
CA ARG A 356 -39.57 -43.42 33.78
C ARG A 356 -39.79 -44.80 33.10
N LYS A 357 -40.22 -44.82 31.86
CA LYS A 357 -40.36 -46.05 31.06
C LYS A 357 -39.06 -46.47 30.35
N GLY A 358 -37.95 -45.82 30.64
CA GLY A 358 -36.69 -46.11 29.97
C GLY A 358 -36.56 -45.54 28.55
N VAL A 359 -37.53 -44.77 28.06
CA VAL A 359 -37.43 -44.05 26.80
C VAL A 359 -36.62 -42.77 27.03
N TYR A 360 -35.71 -42.49 26.13
CA TYR A 360 -34.95 -41.23 26.18
C TYR A 360 -35.17 -40.40 24.92
N LYS A 361 -35.01 -39.08 25.04
CA LYS A 361 -35.10 -38.10 23.97
C LYS A 361 -33.95 -37.17 24.02
N ILE A 362 -33.34 -36.87 22.90
CA ILE A 362 -32.36 -35.81 22.74
C ILE A 362 -33.07 -34.62 22.10
N ILE A 363 -33.06 -33.47 22.77
CA ILE A 363 -33.77 -32.28 22.34
C ILE A 363 -32.81 -31.07 22.36
N ASP A 364 -33.07 -30.10 21.54
CA ASP A 364 -32.45 -28.78 21.67
C ASP A 364 -32.94 -28.08 22.93
N ILE A 365 -32.21 -27.08 23.43
CA ILE A 365 -32.58 -26.35 24.62
C ILE A 365 -33.89 -25.57 24.35
N PRO A 366 -35.03 -25.98 24.96
CA PRO A 366 -36.31 -25.32 24.75
C PRO A 366 -36.54 -24.19 25.75
N ASP A 367 -37.44 -23.26 25.45
CA ASP A 367 -37.93 -22.32 26.44
C ASP A 367 -38.73 -23.03 27.50
N LYS A 368 -39.66 -23.90 27.12
CA LYS A 368 -40.44 -24.79 27.98
C LYS A 368 -41.09 -25.91 27.17
N ILE A 369 -40.81 -27.15 27.52
CA ILE A 369 -41.40 -28.32 26.87
C ILE A 369 -41.92 -29.30 27.96
N PHE A 370 -43.03 -29.98 27.66
CA PHE A 370 -43.55 -31.07 28.47
C PHE A 370 -43.00 -32.40 28.01
N ILE A 371 -42.49 -33.23 28.92
CA ILE A 371 -41.95 -34.57 28.67
C ILE A 371 -42.65 -35.53 29.60
N ASP A 372 -43.48 -36.43 29.03
CA ASP A 372 -44.27 -37.36 29.82
C ASP A 372 -43.39 -38.22 30.72
N LYS A 373 -43.81 -38.30 32.02
CA LYS A 373 -43.08 -39.08 33.04
C LYS A 373 -41.58 -38.86 33.13
N LEU A 374 -41.15 -37.59 33.00
CA LEU A 374 -39.76 -37.19 33.13
C LEU A 374 -39.12 -37.76 34.40
N TYR A 375 -38.00 -38.45 34.23
CA TYR A 375 -37.22 -39.02 35.32
C TYR A 375 -35.96 -38.22 35.60
N GLU A 376 -35.20 -37.89 34.54
CA GLU A 376 -33.94 -37.18 34.58
C GLU A 376 -33.74 -36.33 33.36
N CYS A 377 -33.06 -35.18 33.51
CA CYS A 377 -32.60 -34.35 32.42
C CYS A 377 -31.13 -33.96 32.66
N ARG A 378 -30.27 -34.15 31.69
CA ARG A 378 -28.85 -33.81 31.73
C ARG A 378 -28.36 -33.29 30.41
N ASN A 379 -27.14 -32.73 30.39
CA ASN A 379 -26.48 -32.38 29.16
C ASN A 379 -26.13 -33.63 28.37
N TYR A 380 -26.39 -33.64 27.04
CA TYR A 380 -26.10 -34.79 26.19
C TYR A 380 -24.60 -34.84 25.84
N ASP A 381 -23.97 -35.96 26.21
CA ASP A 381 -22.62 -36.30 25.79
C ASP A 381 -22.66 -37.63 25.02
N LYS A 382 -22.15 -37.62 23.76
CA LYS A 382 -22.08 -38.81 22.91
C LYS A 382 -21.26 -39.95 23.48
N ASN A 383 -20.32 -39.64 24.40
CA ASN A 383 -19.42 -40.60 25.01
C ASN A 383 -19.95 -41.16 26.34
N THR A 384 -21.10 -40.67 26.83
CA THR A 384 -21.68 -41.17 28.07
C THR A 384 -22.44 -42.47 27.81
N GLU A 385 -21.94 -43.59 28.30
CA GLU A 385 -22.66 -44.86 28.29
C GLU A 385 -23.86 -44.74 29.24
N CYS A 386 -25.06 -44.90 28.68
CA CYS A 386 -26.29 -44.97 29.45
C CYS A 386 -26.52 -46.41 29.87
N GLY A 387 -26.08 -46.80 31.05
CA GLY A 387 -26.54 -48.04 31.66
C GLY A 387 -28.01 -47.90 32.04
N ILE A 388 -28.90 -48.55 31.30
CA ILE A 388 -30.31 -48.69 31.68
C ILE A 388 -30.37 -49.82 32.68
N VAL A 389 -30.48 -49.48 33.98
CA VAL A 389 -30.87 -50.44 35.01
C VAL A 389 -32.39 -50.54 34.95
N SER A 390 -32.89 -51.67 34.48
CA SER A 390 -34.33 -52.00 34.57
C SER A 390 -34.68 -52.08 36.06
N PRO A 391 -35.64 -51.32 36.57
CA PRO A 391 -36.17 -51.61 37.86
C PRO A 391 -37.03 -52.88 37.74
N ASP A 392 -36.68 -53.92 38.49
CA ASP A 392 -37.56 -55.04 38.80
C ASP A 392 -38.87 -54.61 39.51
#